data_ab2c720d56220642d78d29fb6c2c623b
#
_entry.id   ab2c720d56220642d78d29fb6c2c623b
#
_cell.length_a   1.000
_cell.length_b   1.000
_cell.length_c   1.000
_cell.angle_alpha   90.00
_cell.angle_beta   90.00
_cell.angle_gamma   90.00
#
_symmetry.space_group_name_H-M   'P 1'
#
loop_
_entity.id
_entity.type
_entity.pdbx_description
1 polymer ?
#
loop_
_entity_poly.entity_id
_entity_poly.type
_entity_poly.pdbx_seq_one_letter_code
_entity_poly.pdbx_strand_id
1 'polypeptide(L)' 'METREQEKQWHLVRNDNGEWISDENVVFLTKEEARHLQIMAKLAGKKLSIQHGYDGELWCYKHEVETL' A
#
# COMPACT_ATOMS: atom_id res chain seq x y z
N MET A 1 15.14 20.32 -10.68
CA MET A 1 14.94 19.77 -11.58
C MET A 1 15.27 18.42 -11.67
N GLU A 2 16.39 17.98 -11.75
CA GLU A 2 16.69 16.63 -11.77
C GLU A 2 16.09 15.97 -10.63
N THR A 3 16.00 16.66 -9.58
CA THR A 3 15.39 16.15 -8.39
C THR A 3 14.01 15.62 -8.67
N ARG A 4 13.34 16.30 -9.53
CA ARG A 4 12.01 15.95 -9.81
C ARG A 4 11.90 14.63 -10.51
N GLU A 5 12.80 14.35 -11.40
CA GLU A 5 12.76 13.07 -12.06
C GLU A 5 13.09 11.98 -11.10
N GLN A 6 13.97 12.24 -10.16
CA GLN A 6 14.28 11.25 -9.18
C GLN A 6 13.08 10.99 -8.30
N GLU A 7 12.30 12.02 -8.04
CA GLU A 7 11.11 11.82 -7.25
C GLU A 7 10.15 10.87 -7.92
N LYS A 8 10.05 10.94 -9.23
CA LYS A 8 9.19 10.00 -9.92
C LYS A 8 9.66 8.60 -9.72
N GLN A 9 10.97 8.39 -9.73
CA GLN A 9 11.49 7.06 -9.52
C GLN A 9 11.21 6.56 -8.13
N TRP A 10 11.08 7.48 -7.18
CA TRP A 10 10.82 7.08 -5.82
C TRP A 10 9.34 6.92 -5.51
N HIS A 11 8.50 7.13 -6.51
CA HIS A 11 7.06 6.96 -6.32
C HIS A 11 6.64 5.55 -6.71
N LEU A 12 7.44 4.59 -6.31
CA LEU A 12 7.14 3.19 -6.54
C LEU A 12 7.32 2.46 -5.23
N VAL A 13 6.48 1.46 -5.01
CA VAL A 13 6.61 0.60 -3.85
C VAL A 13 6.76 -0.82 -4.35
N ARG A 14 7.31 -1.68 -3.52
CA ARG A 14 7.57 -3.06 -3.90
C ARG A 14 6.63 -3.97 -3.13
N ASN A 15 5.95 -4.85 -3.82
CA ASN A 15 5.04 -5.76 -3.13
C ASN A 15 5.78 -7.02 -2.69
N ASP A 16 5.07 -7.95 -2.07
CA ASP A 16 5.68 -9.15 -1.53
C ASP A 16 6.22 -10.05 -2.61
N ASN A 17 5.77 -9.90 -3.84
CA ASN A 17 6.26 -10.69 -4.96
C ASN A 17 7.46 -10.06 -5.64
N GLY A 18 7.90 -8.92 -5.14
CA GLY A 18 9.05 -8.24 -5.71
C GLY A 18 8.72 -7.33 -6.87
N GLU A 19 7.45 -7.11 -7.15
CA GLU A 19 7.05 -6.25 -8.25
C GLU A 19 6.97 -4.80 -7.79
N TRP A 20 7.28 -3.89 -8.71
CA TRP A 20 7.21 -2.47 -8.41
C TRP A 20 5.84 -1.94 -8.80
N ILE A 21 5.19 -1.25 -7.87
CA ILE A 21 3.83 -0.75 -8.04
C ILE A 21 3.86 0.76 -7.87
N SER A 22 3.13 1.45 -8.73
CA SER A 22 3.03 2.90 -8.63
C SER A 22 2.31 3.28 -7.36
N ASP A 23 2.81 4.29 -6.66
CA ASP A 23 2.20 4.68 -5.39
C ASP A 23 0.83 5.34 -5.60
N GLU A 24 0.46 5.64 -6.85
CA GLU A 24 -0.88 6.12 -7.12
C GLU A 24 -1.92 5.06 -6.82
N ASN A 25 -1.50 3.81 -6.84
CA ASN A 25 -2.42 2.69 -6.67
C ASN A 25 -2.39 2.10 -5.28
N VAL A 26 -1.71 2.76 -4.36
CA VAL A 26 -1.54 2.22 -3.02
C VAL A 26 -1.91 3.25 -1.97
N VAL A 27 -2.19 2.78 -0.77
CA VAL A 27 -2.45 3.61 0.38
C VAL A 27 -1.46 3.21 1.45
N PHE A 28 -0.68 4.17 1.95
CA PHE A 28 0.27 3.89 3.02
C PHE A 28 -0.46 3.93 4.36
N LEU A 29 -0.07 3.04 5.25
CA LEU A 29 -0.80 2.84 6.49
C LEU A 29 0.15 2.83 7.68
N THR A 30 -0.36 3.29 8.82
CA THR A 30 0.30 3.05 10.08
C THR A 30 -0.07 1.64 10.52
N LYS A 31 0.59 1.13 11.55
CA LYS A 31 0.26 -0.19 12.07
C LYS A 31 -1.18 -0.23 12.57
N GLU A 32 -1.61 0.84 13.20
CA GLU A 32 -2.98 0.89 13.73
C GLU A 32 -3.99 0.92 12.62
N GLU A 33 -3.71 1.70 11.58
CA GLU A 33 -4.61 1.76 10.44
C GLU A 33 -4.70 0.41 9.75
N ALA A 34 -3.56 -0.26 9.60
CA ALA A 34 -3.55 -1.57 8.95
C ALA A 34 -4.38 -2.56 9.73
N ARG A 35 -4.24 -2.56 11.06
CA ARG A 35 -5.02 -3.47 11.90
C ARG A 35 -6.49 -3.18 11.80
N HIS A 36 -6.85 -1.90 11.84
CA HIS A 36 -8.24 -1.49 11.78
C HIS A 36 -8.88 -1.91 10.45
N LEU A 37 -8.16 -1.67 9.36
CA LEU A 37 -8.67 -2.03 8.05
C LEU A 37 -8.80 -3.54 7.87
N GLN A 38 -7.88 -4.31 8.45
CA GLN A 38 -7.99 -5.76 8.38
C GLN A 38 -9.21 -6.26 9.12
N ILE A 39 -9.52 -5.67 10.25
CA ILE A 39 -10.72 -6.03 11.00
C ILE A 39 -11.96 -5.68 10.20
N MET A 40 -11.99 -4.49 9.61
CA MET A 40 -13.13 -4.07 8.81
C MET A 40 -13.33 -5.00 7.62
N ALA A 41 -12.25 -5.37 6.96
CA ALA A 41 -12.32 -6.23 5.80
C ALA A 41 -12.86 -7.59 6.18
N LYS A 42 -12.40 -8.12 7.32
CA LYS A 42 -12.85 -9.42 7.78
C LYS A 42 -14.33 -9.39 8.08
N LEU A 43 -14.80 -8.35 8.73
CA LEU A 43 -16.21 -8.23 9.06
C LEU A 43 -17.07 -8.08 7.82
N ALA A 44 -16.53 -7.45 6.79
CA ALA A 44 -17.25 -7.25 5.55
C ALA A 44 -17.12 -8.42 4.58
N GLY A 45 -16.32 -9.42 4.92
CA GLY A 45 -16.09 -10.54 4.03
C GLY A 45 -15.27 -10.17 2.81
N LYS A 46 -14.43 -9.15 2.93
CA LYS A 46 -13.63 -8.67 1.82
C LYS A 46 -12.18 -9.05 2.00
N LYS A 47 -11.43 -9.04 0.92
CA LYS A 47 -10.02 -9.36 0.97
C LYS A 47 -9.20 -8.08 1.07
N LEU A 48 -8.27 -8.07 1.98
CA LEU A 48 -7.34 -6.95 2.11
C LEU A 48 -5.97 -7.53 2.39
N SER A 49 -5.01 -7.24 1.51
CA SER A 49 -3.65 -7.76 1.64
C SER A 49 -2.73 -6.62 2.04
N ILE A 50 -2.22 -6.66 3.26
CA ILE A 50 -1.28 -5.65 3.72
C ILE A 50 0.11 -6.03 3.25
N GLN A 51 0.75 -5.11 2.57
CA GLN A 51 2.08 -5.33 2.02
C GLN A 51 3.12 -4.61 2.86
N HIS A 52 4.34 -5.13 2.83
CA HIS A 52 5.46 -4.52 3.53
C HIS A 52 6.40 -3.96 2.49
N GLY A 53 6.68 -2.67 2.57
CA GLY A 53 7.55 -2.01 1.63
C GLY A 53 9.00 -2.29 1.92
N TYR A 54 9.85 -1.78 1.05
CA TYR A 54 11.27 -2.03 1.14
C TYR A 54 11.86 -1.51 2.45
N ASP A 55 11.36 -0.37 2.92
CA ASP A 55 11.84 0.22 4.16
C ASP A 55 10.97 -0.15 5.36
N GLY A 56 10.15 -1.16 5.22
CA GLY A 56 9.29 -1.59 6.32
C GLY A 56 7.98 -0.85 6.43
N GLU A 57 7.69 0.05 5.50
CA GLU A 57 6.42 0.75 5.53
C GLU A 57 5.30 -0.22 5.18
N LEU A 58 4.11 0.03 5.70
CA LEU A 58 2.95 -0.79 5.41
C LEU A 58 2.10 -0.10 4.39
N TRP A 59 1.52 -0.87 3.47
CA TRP A 59 0.64 -0.31 2.46
C TRP A 59 -0.30 -1.38 1.95
N CYS A 60 -1.37 -0.94 1.29
CA CYS A 60 -2.29 -1.87 0.65
C CYS A 60 -2.75 -1.24 -0.65
N TYR A 61 -3.38 -2.04 -1.50
CA TYR A 61 -3.85 -1.54 -2.79
C TYR A 61 -5.08 -0.66 -2.57
N LYS A 62 -5.09 0.47 -3.27
CA LYS A 62 -6.15 1.44 -3.12
C LYS A 62 -7.51 0.81 -3.42
N HIS A 63 -7.58 -0.03 -4.46
CA HIS A 63 -8.86 -0.61 -4.83
C HIS A 63 -9.43 -1.52 -3.73
N GLU A 64 -8.57 -2.12 -2.92
CA GLU A 64 -9.05 -2.97 -1.83
C GLU A 64 -9.68 -2.14 -0.73
N VAL A 65 -9.14 -0.94 -0.50
CA VAL A 65 -9.70 -0.06 0.52
C VAL A 65 -11.01 0.52 0.03
N GLU A 66 -11.07 0.86 -1.24
CA GLU A 66 -12.26 1.50 -1.80
C GLU A 66 -13.46 0.57 -1.82
N THR A 67 -13.24 -0.73 -1.77
CA THR A 67 -14.35 -1.66 -1.78
C THR A 67 -14.80 -2.06 -0.38
N LEU A 68 -14.13 -1.54 0.63
CA LEU A 68 -14.58 -1.77 1.99
C LEU A 68 -15.78 -0.87 2.30
#